data_7571c718b796ec5e9458244356a6ce54
#
_entry.id   7571c718b796ec5e9458244356a6ce54
#
_cell.length_a   1.000
_cell.length_b   1.000
_cell.length_c   1.000
_cell.angle_alpha   90.00
_cell.angle_beta   90.00
_cell.angle_gamma   90.00
#
_symmetry.space_group_name_H-M   'P 1'
#
loop_
_entity.id
_entity.type
_entity.pdbx_description
1 polymer ?
#
loop_
_entity_poly.entity_id
_entity_poly.type
_entity_poly.pdbx_seq_one_letter_code
_entity_poly.pdbx_strand_id
1 'polypeptide(L)'
;MRQFNLPDLGEGLEEAEIVAWHVNEGDHVVVDQPLLSVETDKAVVEVPSPQSGRVARLFGAKGDLVKVGAPLVEFAEGAERDTGTVVGELEPREESHSTPQAGAAEPAPARTLQVVPAIRALARKLEVDLNLVQATGPDGTITGADVERAAKSLAEAGPAEPLRGMRRAMAQRMAAAHAEVARTTVSDDVDIGDWREREDITIRLVRAIATACKAEPSLNAWYNSQAGERRLIKRIDIGIAVDTEGGLIVPVLRNVGERDARDLRAGLDRMRADSAARSIPPEELRGATITLSNFGMIGGRFANLVVVPPQVAIVGAGRIEERVMVHQGRAAVRRVLPLSLTFDH
;
A
#
# COMPACT_ATOMS: atom_id res chain seq x y z
N MET A 1 -11.66 22.80 29.29
CA MET A 1 -11.92 21.52 28.58
C MET A 1 -10.63 21.08 27.96
N ARG A 2 -10.20 19.82 28.19
CA ARG A 2 -8.98 19.27 27.60
C ARG A 2 -9.35 18.40 26.42
N GLN A 3 -8.77 18.71 25.27
CA GLN A 3 -8.98 17.99 24.02
C GLN A 3 -7.89 16.94 23.84
N PHE A 4 -8.26 15.71 23.47
CA PHE A 4 -7.36 14.65 23.09
C PHE A 4 -7.45 14.42 21.58
N ASN A 5 -6.31 14.48 20.94
CA ASN A 5 -6.18 14.33 19.49
C ASN A 5 -5.67 12.94 19.14
N LEU A 6 -5.95 12.49 17.94
CA LEU A 6 -5.41 11.21 17.45
C LEU A 6 -3.87 11.25 17.50
N PRO A 7 -3.23 10.41 18.35
CA PRO A 7 -1.77 10.38 18.41
C PRO A 7 -1.18 9.78 17.13
N ASP A 8 0.12 10.02 16.91
CA ASP A 8 0.86 9.29 15.91
C ASP A 8 0.96 7.82 16.38
N LEU A 9 0.33 6.93 15.63
CA LEU A 9 0.27 5.49 15.94
C LEU A 9 1.55 4.76 15.53
N GLY A 10 2.61 5.51 15.17
CA GLY A 10 3.84 5.00 14.61
C GLY A 10 3.65 4.64 13.13
N GLU A 11 4.69 4.74 12.30
CA GLU A 11 4.66 4.34 10.90
C GLU A 11 4.40 5.45 9.86
N GLY A 12 4.37 6.74 10.26
CA GLY A 12 4.17 7.86 9.33
C GLY A 12 2.79 7.87 8.67
N LEU A 13 1.77 7.42 9.39
CA LEU A 13 0.38 7.44 8.93
C LEU A 13 -0.17 8.84 9.06
N GLU A 14 -0.84 9.34 8.01
CA GLU A 14 -1.46 10.67 8.02
C GLU A 14 -2.90 10.64 8.56
N GLU A 15 -3.58 9.48 8.48
CA GLU A 15 -5.00 9.32 8.87
C GLU A 15 -5.32 7.87 9.25
N ALA A 16 -6.40 7.68 10.03
CA ALA A 16 -6.95 6.38 10.40
C ALA A 16 -8.48 6.40 10.37
N GLU A 17 -9.14 5.25 10.13
CA GLU A 17 -10.60 5.12 10.13
C GLU A 17 -11.10 4.66 11.50
N ILE A 18 -12.13 5.28 12.06
CA ILE A 18 -12.75 4.86 13.32
C ILE A 18 -13.55 3.58 13.07
N VAL A 19 -13.11 2.46 13.65
CA VAL A 19 -13.79 1.16 13.57
C VAL A 19 -14.87 1.01 14.62
N ALA A 20 -14.55 1.38 15.86
CA ALA A 20 -15.48 1.32 16.98
C ALA A 20 -15.10 2.28 18.08
N TRP A 21 -16.11 2.88 18.72
CA TRP A 21 -15.98 3.56 19.99
C TRP A 21 -16.24 2.56 21.14
N HIS A 22 -15.41 2.56 22.17
CA HIS A 22 -15.55 1.74 23.38
C HIS A 22 -16.18 2.54 24.52
N VAL A 23 -16.40 3.85 24.32
CA VAL A 23 -16.97 4.77 25.31
C VAL A 23 -18.02 5.66 24.63
N ASN A 24 -18.93 6.20 25.44
CA ASN A 24 -19.97 7.14 25.01
C ASN A 24 -19.76 8.51 25.66
N GLU A 25 -20.40 9.54 25.12
CA GLU A 25 -20.46 10.84 25.76
C GLU A 25 -21.13 10.73 27.14
N GLY A 26 -20.47 11.29 28.15
CA GLY A 26 -20.89 11.17 29.54
C GLY A 26 -20.23 10.06 30.34
N ASP A 27 -19.56 9.11 29.72
CA ASP A 27 -18.86 8.03 30.41
C ASP A 27 -17.65 8.56 31.19
N HIS A 28 -17.34 7.90 32.30
CA HIS A 28 -16.10 8.13 33.06
C HIS A 28 -15.07 7.10 32.61
N VAL A 29 -13.90 7.58 32.21
CA VAL A 29 -12.78 6.74 31.76
C VAL A 29 -11.58 6.91 32.67
N VAL A 30 -10.77 5.88 32.78
CA VAL A 30 -9.48 5.90 33.48
C VAL A 30 -8.32 5.95 32.50
N VAL A 31 -7.14 6.38 32.96
CA VAL A 31 -5.93 6.36 32.12
C VAL A 31 -5.68 4.96 31.60
N ASP A 32 -5.19 4.85 30.35
CA ASP A 32 -4.93 3.59 29.63
C ASP A 32 -6.17 2.75 29.27
N GLN A 33 -7.37 3.18 29.61
CA GLN A 33 -8.61 2.52 29.15
C GLN A 33 -8.80 2.74 27.64
N PRO A 34 -9.11 1.69 26.84
CA PRO A 34 -9.41 1.85 25.42
C PRO A 34 -10.59 2.81 25.19
N LEU A 35 -10.37 3.86 24.38
CA LEU A 35 -11.39 4.83 23.98
C LEU A 35 -12.07 4.41 22.69
N LEU A 36 -11.28 4.04 21.69
CA LEU A 36 -11.76 3.62 20.39
C LEU A 36 -10.75 2.68 19.73
N SER A 37 -11.24 1.93 18.76
CA SER A 37 -10.38 1.19 17.81
C SER A 37 -10.35 1.93 16.48
N VAL A 38 -9.17 2.14 15.93
CA VAL A 38 -8.97 2.71 14.61
C VAL A 38 -8.34 1.69 13.68
N GLU A 39 -8.77 1.66 12.44
CA GLU A 39 -8.16 0.86 11.38
C GLU A 39 -7.15 1.71 10.62
N THR A 40 -5.94 1.20 10.56
CA THR A 40 -4.87 1.72 9.73
C THR A 40 -4.74 0.87 8.46
N ASP A 41 -3.85 1.23 7.56
CA ASP A 41 -3.57 0.42 6.36
C ASP A 41 -2.98 -0.97 6.67
N LYS A 42 -2.64 -1.26 7.95
CA LYS A 42 -1.92 -2.47 8.37
C LYS A 42 -2.61 -3.27 9.46
N ALA A 43 -3.29 -2.62 10.37
CA ALA A 43 -3.91 -3.26 11.52
C ALA A 43 -5.00 -2.39 12.15
N VAL A 44 -5.85 -3.03 12.96
CA VAL A 44 -6.74 -2.32 13.89
C VAL A 44 -5.95 -2.08 15.18
N VAL A 45 -5.86 -0.82 15.59
CA VAL A 45 -5.13 -0.38 16.77
C VAL A 45 -6.11 0.24 17.78
N GLU A 46 -5.99 -0.15 19.05
CA GLU A 46 -6.74 0.49 20.13
C GLU A 46 -6.02 1.75 20.60
N VAL A 47 -6.77 2.85 20.72
CA VAL A 47 -6.27 4.13 21.22
C VAL A 47 -6.70 4.27 22.69
N PRO A 48 -5.74 4.25 23.63
CA PRO A 48 -6.05 4.36 25.05
C PRO A 48 -6.29 5.81 25.48
N SER A 49 -6.98 6.00 26.60
CA SER A 49 -7.18 7.31 27.20
C SER A 49 -5.88 7.85 27.82
N PRO A 50 -5.47 9.08 27.50
CA PRO A 50 -4.26 9.68 28.08
C PRO A 50 -4.47 10.16 29.52
N GLN A 51 -5.68 10.17 30.02
CA GLN A 51 -6.02 10.67 31.36
C GLN A 51 -7.34 10.08 31.85
N SER A 52 -7.54 10.10 33.17
CA SER A 52 -8.83 9.83 33.78
C SER A 52 -9.73 11.07 33.69
N GLY A 53 -11.03 10.87 33.43
CA GLY A 53 -11.98 11.96 33.35
C GLY A 53 -13.30 11.56 32.71
N ARG A 54 -14.25 12.51 32.70
CA ARG A 54 -15.52 12.28 32.03
C ARG A 54 -15.46 12.76 30.57
N VAL A 55 -15.89 11.92 29.65
CA VAL A 55 -16.01 12.24 28.21
C VAL A 55 -17.11 13.27 28.03
N ALA A 56 -16.77 14.46 27.56
CA ALA A 56 -17.72 15.53 27.28
C ALA A 56 -18.28 15.42 25.86
N ARG A 57 -17.41 15.09 24.89
CA ARG A 57 -17.78 15.00 23.48
C ARG A 57 -16.86 14.07 22.73
N LEU A 58 -17.43 13.33 21.77
CA LEU A 58 -16.71 12.49 20.80
C LEU A 58 -16.71 13.21 19.43
N PHE A 59 -15.56 13.16 18.74
CA PHE A 59 -15.40 13.73 17.40
C PHE A 59 -15.25 12.61 16.38
N GLY A 60 -16.20 12.53 15.46
CA GLY A 60 -16.28 11.50 14.43
C GLY A 60 -17.15 10.31 14.81
N ALA A 61 -17.78 9.73 13.81
CA ALA A 61 -18.59 8.52 13.91
C ALA A 61 -17.81 7.29 13.43
N LYS A 62 -18.34 6.12 13.72
CA LYS A 62 -17.82 4.86 13.14
C LYS A 62 -17.80 4.97 11.61
N GLY A 63 -16.65 4.70 11.01
CA GLY A 63 -16.40 4.79 9.57
C GLY A 63 -15.87 6.15 9.11
N ASP A 64 -15.67 7.12 10.01
CA ASP A 64 -15.06 8.39 9.67
C ASP A 64 -13.54 8.29 9.64
N LEU A 65 -12.93 9.00 8.69
CA LEU A 65 -11.48 9.15 8.59
C LEU A 65 -11.02 10.33 9.42
N VAL A 66 -10.10 10.10 10.32
CA VAL A 66 -9.53 11.11 11.22
C VAL A 66 -8.03 11.23 10.94
N LYS A 67 -7.57 12.46 10.72
CA LYS A 67 -6.14 12.73 10.53
C LYS A 67 -5.40 12.67 11.86
N VAL A 68 -4.14 12.22 11.81
CA VAL A 68 -3.25 12.33 12.96
C VAL A 68 -3.17 13.79 13.43
N GLY A 69 -3.30 14.00 14.73
CA GLY A 69 -3.41 15.34 15.32
C GLY A 69 -4.80 15.97 15.30
N ALA A 70 -5.80 15.36 14.65
CA ALA A 70 -7.18 15.85 14.72
C ALA A 70 -7.87 15.45 16.02
N PRO A 71 -8.87 16.23 16.49
CA PRO A 71 -9.55 15.97 17.75
C PRO A 71 -10.35 14.66 17.73
N LEU A 72 -10.23 13.87 18.80
CA LEU A 72 -10.98 12.64 19.03
C LEU A 72 -11.97 12.76 20.18
N VAL A 73 -11.49 13.22 21.33
CA VAL A 73 -12.28 13.27 22.58
C VAL A 73 -12.06 14.59 23.27
N GLU A 74 -13.14 15.18 23.80
CA GLU A 74 -13.11 16.30 24.71
C GLU A 74 -13.49 15.83 26.11
N PHE A 75 -12.65 16.15 27.12
CA PHE A 75 -12.90 15.80 28.51
C PHE A 75 -13.48 17.01 29.26
N ALA A 76 -14.47 16.75 30.12
CA ALA A 76 -15.06 17.77 30.99
C ALA A 76 -14.05 18.24 32.06
N GLU A 77 -14.04 19.53 32.36
CA GLU A 77 -13.30 20.07 33.51
C GLU A 77 -13.98 19.64 34.81
N GLY A 78 -13.25 18.95 35.69
CA GLY A 78 -13.75 18.58 37.02
C GLY A 78 -13.64 17.11 37.42
N ALA A 79 -12.62 16.40 36.99
CA ALA A 79 -12.33 15.08 37.56
C ALA A 79 -11.25 15.21 38.62
N GLU A 80 -11.55 14.69 39.81
CA GLU A 80 -10.70 14.62 40.99
C GLU A 80 -9.34 14.01 40.64
N ARG A 81 -8.29 14.66 41.11
CA ARG A 81 -6.91 14.15 41.08
C ARG A 81 -6.82 12.94 41.99
N ASP A 82 -6.72 11.78 41.44
CA ASP A 82 -6.22 10.65 42.20
C ASP A 82 -4.71 10.82 42.37
N THR A 83 -4.32 11.15 43.61
CA THR A 83 -2.95 11.47 43.99
C THR A 83 -2.20 10.18 44.28
N GLY A 84 -1.65 9.57 43.26
CA GLY A 84 -0.58 8.58 43.38
C GLY A 84 0.78 9.30 43.37
N THR A 85 1.38 9.43 44.50
CA THR A 85 2.67 10.06 44.77
C THR A 85 3.83 9.34 44.06
N VAL A 86 4.59 10.02 43.20
CA VAL A 86 6.06 9.86 43.09
C VAL A 86 6.70 11.19 42.65
N VAL A 87 7.66 11.58 43.44
CA VAL A 87 8.53 12.75 43.39
C VAL A 87 9.50 12.69 42.22
N GLY A 88 9.70 13.84 41.53
CA GLY A 88 10.78 14.02 40.58
C GLY A 88 10.59 15.30 39.74
N GLU A 89 10.94 16.46 40.30
CA GLU A 89 11.11 17.70 39.55
C GLU A 89 12.30 17.57 38.63
N LEU A 90 12.08 17.82 37.34
CA LEU A 90 13.13 18.23 36.40
C LEU A 90 12.67 19.47 35.67
N GLU A 91 13.44 20.53 35.85
CA GLU A 91 13.24 21.83 35.22
C GLU A 91 13.34 21.76 33.68
N PRO A 92 12.59 22.58 32.96
CA PRO A 92 12.70 22.66 31.50
C PRO A 92 13.92 23.51 31.11
N ARG A 93 14.86 22.88 30.42
CA ARG A 93 15.96 23.59 29.76
C ARG A 93 15.50 24.03 28.38
N GLU A 94 15.35 25.33 28.21
CA GLU A 94 15.18 25.97 26.90
C GLU A 94 16.45 25.78 26.09
N GLU A 95 16.38 25.05 24.98
CA GLU A 95 17.36 25.13 23.89
C GLU A 95 16.68 25.56 22.62
N SER A 96 16.87 26.82 22.31
CA SER A 96 16.59 27.42 21.01
C SER A 96 17.58 26.89 19.98
N HIS A 97 17.14 26.06 19.05
CA HIS A 97 17.88 25.81 17.82
C HIS A 97 17.03 26.25 16.62
N SER A 98 17.41 27.41 16.11
CA SER A 98 17.07 27.86 14.77
C SER A 98 17.73 26.96 13.74
N THR A 99 16.95 26.15 13.04
CA THR A 99 17.40 25.39 11.88
C THR A 99 17.07 26.17 10.61
N PRO A 100 18.00 26.32 9.66
CA PRO A 100 17.74 27.02 8.40
C PRO A 100 16.72 26.23 7.58
N GLN A 101 15.72 26.93 7.11
CA GLN A 101 14.79 26.45 6.09
C GLN A 101 15.58 26.08 4.83
N ALA A 102 15.79 24.77 4.62
CA ALA A 102 16.14 24.27 3.31
C ALA A 102 14.87 24.32 2.46
N GLY A 103 14.95 25.01 1.32
CA GLY A 103 13.83 25.21 0.43
C GLY A 103 13.19 23.90 0.02
N ALA A 104 11.91 23.76 0.30
CA ALA A 104 11.07 22.74 -0.26
C ALA A 104 11.07 22.93 -1.79
N ALA A 105 11.56 21.94 -2.52
CA ALA A 105 11.34 21.87 -3.95
C ALA A 105 9.83 21.81 -4.16
N GLU A 106 9.29 22.79 -4.87
CA GLU A 106 7.90 22.81 -5.30
C GLU A 106 7.61 21.51 -6.07
N PRO A 107 6.52 20.81 -5.73
CA PRO A 107 6.06 19.70 -6.56
C PRO A 107 5.78 20.26 -7.96
N ALA A 108 6.20 19.53 -8.99
CA ALA A 108 5.97 19.86 -10.39
C ALA A 108 4.50 20.31 -10.57
N PRO A 109 4.22 21.37 -11.35
CA PRO A 109 2.91 21.97 -11.38
C PRO A 109 1.90 20.91 -11.86
N ALA A 110 1.03 20.51 -10.94
CA ALA A 110 -0.23 19.89 -11.32
C ALA A 110 -0.82 20.78 -12.42
N ARG A 111 -1.20 20.19 -13.56
CA ARG A 111 -1.84 20.92 -14.67
C ARG A 111 -2.91 21.81 -14.06
N THR A 112 -2.62 23.10 -13.96
CA THR A 112 -3.59 24.07 -13.46
C THR A 112 -4.67 24.13 -14.52
N LEU A 113 -5.75 23.36 -14.29
CA LEU A 113 -6.95 23.45 -15.12
C LEU A 113 -7.41 24.92 -15.08
N GLN A 114 -7.23 25.61 -16.18
CA GLN A 114 -7.74 26.99 -16.33
C GLN A 114 -9.27 26.91 -16.39
N VAL A 115 -9.89 26.93 -15.21
CA VAL A 115 -11.34 26.85 -15.07
C VAL A 115 -11.85 28.22 -14.65
N VAL A 116 -12.70 28.81 -15.47
CA VAL A 116 -13.38 30.07 -15.22
C VAL A 116 -14.21 29.97 -13.91
N PRO A 117 -14.29 31.01 -13.09
CA PRO A 117 -15.07 30.99 -11.84
C PRO A 117 -16.52 30.52 -11.96
N ALA A 118 -17.18 30.86 -13.08
CA ALA A 118 -18.54 30.41 -13.37
C ALA A 118 -18.64 28.87 -13.54
N ILE A 119 -17.64 28.23 -14.16
CA ILE A 119 -17.58 26.77 -14.34
C ILE A 119 -17.33 26.08 -13.01
N ARG A 120 -16.48 26.65 -12.14
CA ARG A 120 -16.30 26.12 -10.76
C ARG A 120 -17.58 26.20 -9.94
N ALA A 121 -18.35 27.29 -10.08
CA ALA A 121 -19.65 27.42 -9.41
C ALA A 121 -20.66 26.39 -9.93
N LEU A 122 -20.71 26.15 -11.25
CA LEU A 122 -21.56 25.13 -11.86
C LEU A 122 -21.17 23.72 -11.40
N ALA A 123 -19.88 23.40 -11.39
CA ALA A 123 -19.39 22.11 -10.92
C ALA A 123 -19.74 21.85 -9.45
N ARG A 124 -19.60 22.87 -8.57
CA ARG A 124 -20.05 22.77 -7.17
C ARG A 124 -21.56 22.57 -7.05
N LYS A 125 -22.36 23.27 -7.86
CA LYS A 125 -23.82 23.14 -7.86
C LYS A 125 -24.27 21.75 -8.30
N LEU A 126 -23.55 21.12 -9.22
CA LEU A 126 -23.85 19.79 -9.77
C LEU A 126 -23.06 18.66 -9.06
N GLU A 127 -22.29 18.99 -8.01
CA GLU A 127 -21.45 18.04 -7.25
C GLU A 127 -20.48 17.25 -8.13
N VAL A 128 -19.93 17.91 -9.17
CA VAL A 128 -18.99 17.29 -10.11
C VAL A 128 -17.56 17.67 -9.77
N ASP A 129 -16.69 16.66 -9.61
CA ASP A 129 -15.25 16.89 -9.49
C ASP A 129 -14.68 17.26 -10.87
N LEU A 130 -14.07 18.45 -10.95
CA LEU A 130 -13.48 18.96 -12.18
C LEU A 130 -12.32 18.12 -12.71
N ASN A 131 -11.67 17.32 -11.85
CA ASN A 131 -10.62 16.38 -12.28
C ASN A 131 -11.18 15.21 -13.08
N LEU A 132 -12.47 14.92 -12.96
CA LEU A 132 -13.17 13.87 -13.72
C LEU A 132 -13.77 14.39 -15.04
N VAL A 133 -13.72 15.71 -15.28
CA VAL A 133 -14.31 16.34 -16.44
C VAL A 133 -13.33 16.32 -17.61
N GLN A 134 -13.74 15.70 -18.71
CA GLN A 134 -12.98 15.77 -19.96
C GLN A 134 -13.18 17.14 -20.62
N ALA A 135 -12.12 17.93 -20.67
CA ALA A 135 -12.13 19.24 -21.31
C ALA A 135 -12.29 19.13 -22.83
N THR A 136 -13.27 19.85 -23.41
CA THR A 136 -13.47 19.93 -24.87
C THR A 136 -13.36 21.33 -25.41
N GLY A 137 -13.12 22.33 -24.55
CA GLY A 137 -12.92 23.72 -24.99
C GLY A 137 -11.55 23.99 -25.63
N PRO A 138 -11.38 25.16 -26.24
CA PRO A 138 -10.10 25.58 -26.79
C PRO A 138 -8.99 25.53 -25.74
N ASP A 139 -7.77 25.17 -26.14
CA ASP A 139 -6.60 25.08 -25.26
C ASP A 139 -6.75 24.14 -24.05
N GLY A 140 -7.66 23.14 -24.14
CA GLY A 140 -7.92 22.20 -23.06
C GLY A 140 -8.71 22.78 -21.90
N THR A 141 -9.50 23.85 -22.13
CA THR A 141 -10.38 24.45 -21.13
C THR A 141 -11.64 23.61 -20.91
N ILE A 142 -12.13 23.58 -19.65
CA ILE A 142 -13.39 22.94 -19.30
C ILE A 142 -14.54 23.92 -19.58
N THR A 143 -15.53 23.48 -20.34
CA THR A 143 -16.75 24.23 -20.65
C THR A 143 -17.91 23.85 -19.74
N GLY A 144 -18.99 24.68 -19.70
CA GLY A 144 -20.21 24.34 -18.96
C GLY A 144 -20.84 23.03 -19.45
N ALA A 145 -20.85 22.81 -20.78
CA ALA A 145 -21.37 21.59 -21.39
C ALA A 145 -20.59 20.33 -20.96
N ASP A 146 -19.30 20.47 -20.69
CA ASP A 146 -18.48 19.35 -20.19
C ASP A 146 -18.88 18.97 -18.77
N VAL A 147 -19.11 19.96 -17.91
CA VAL A 147 -19.57 19.76 -16.53
C VAL A 147 -20.97 19.13 -16.51
N GLU A 148 -21.90 19.62 -17.33
CA GLU A 148 -23.25 19.07 -17.44
C GLU A 148 -23.25 17.65 -17.98
N ARG A 149 -22.40 17.35 -18.97
CA ARG A 149 -22.20 15.98 -19.49
C ARG A 149 -21.65 15.04 -18.42
N ALA A 150 -20.65 15.49 -17.66
CA ALA A 150 -20.10 14.73 -16.55
C ALA A 150 -21.14 14.49 -15.45
N ALA A 151 -21.93 15.50 -15.09
CA ALA A 151 -23.01 15.38 -14.12
C ALA A 151 -24.06 14.33 -14.54
N LYS A 152 -24.45 14.36 -15.83
CA LYS A 152 -25.40 13.37 -16.36
C LYS A 152 -24.80 11.95 -16.29
N SER A 153 -23.55 11.77 -16.70
CA SER A 153 -22.89 10.47 -16.65
C SER A 153 -22.74 9.95 -15.21
N LEU A 154 -22.44 10.84 -14.25
CA LEU A 154 -22.38 10.48 -12.82
C LEU A 154 -23.74 10.10 -12.25
N ALA A 155 -24.80 10.79 -12.64
CA ALA A 155 -26.17 10.44 -12.24
C ALA A 155 -26.63 9.08 -12.79
N GLU A 156 -26.17 8.70 -13.98
CA GLU A 156 -26.43 7.41 -14.61
C GLU A 156 -25.56 6.29 -13.98
N ALA A 157 -24.36 6.61 -13.44
CA ALA A 157 -23.43 5.65 -12.87
C ALA A 157 -23.84 5.15 -11.47
N GLY A 158 -24.78 5.81 -10.80
CA GLY A 158 -25.17 5.49 -9.43
C GLY A 158 -24.25 6.12 -8.37
N PRO A 159 -24.51 5.87 -7.07
CA PRO A 159 -23.73 6.49 -5.99
C PRO A 159 -22.28 5.99 -5.96
N ALA A 160 -21.36 6.88 -5.64
CA ALA A 160 -19.96 6.51 -5.44
C ALA A 160 -19.80 5.59 -4.23
N GLU A 161 -19.07 4.49 -4.40
CA GLU A 161 -18.69 3.60 -3.31
C GLU A 161 -17.27 3.96 -2.84
N PRO A 162 -17.09 4.51 -1.61
CA PRO A 162 -15.77 4.86 -1.12
C PRO A 162 -14.95 3.60 -0.81
N LEU A 163 -13.73 3.55 -1.33
CA LEU A 163 -12.78 2.52 -0.94
C LEU A 163 -12.33 2.74 0.51
N ARG A 164 -12.29 1.66 1.31
CA ARG A 164 -11.91 1.71 2.73
C ARG A 164 -10.79 0.71 3.02
N GLY A 165 -10.09 0.91 4.16
CA GLY A 165 -9.06 0.02 4.67
C GLY A 165 -8.04 -0.41 3.62
N MET A 166 -7.73 -1.69 3.58
CA MET A 166 -6.71 -2.28 2.69
C MET A 166 -6.92 -1.95 1.20
N ARG A 167 -8.16 -1.88 0.70
CA ARG A 167 -8.45 -1.55 -0.70
C ARG A 167 -8.06 -0.11 -1.03
N ARG A 168 -8.29 0.83 -0.10
CA ARG A 168 -7.89 2.23 -0.26
C ARG A 168 -6.36 2.36 -0.26
N ALA A 169 -5.69 1.75 0.69
CA ALA A 169 -4.23 1.74 0.77
C ALA A 169 -3.60 1.14 -0.49
N MET A 170 -4.17 0.04 -1.01
CA MET A 170 -3.72 -0.55 -2.27
C MET A 170 -3.91 0.42 -3.43
N ALA A 171 -5.05 1.09 -3.56
CA ALA A 171 -5.31 2.05 -4.64
C ALA A 171 -4.29 3.20 -4.63
N GLN A 172 -3.98 3.74 -3.44
CA GLN A 172 -2.98 4.79 -3.26
C GLN A 172 -1.58 4.30 -3.65
N ARG A 173 -1.17 3.10 -3.20
CA ARG A 173 0.13 2.50 -3.57
C ARG A 173 0.24 2.25 -5.07
N MET A 174 -0.83 1.77 -5.72
CA MET A 174 -0.83 1.55 -7.17
C MET A 174 -0.76 2.87 -7.95
N ALA A 175 -1.44 3.92 -7.48
CA ALA A 175 -1.36 5.25 -8.09
C ALA A 175 0.06 5.83 -7.96
N ALA A 176 0.68 5.75 -6.79
CA ALA A 176 2.07 6.17 -6.56
C ALA A 176 3.04 5.39 -7.45
N ALA A 177 2.93 4.05 -7.46
CA ALA A 177 3.77 3.21 -8.31
C ALA A 177 3.63 3.54 -9.80
N HIS A 178 2.42 3.89 -10.25
CA HIS A 178 2.21 4.30 -11.65
C HIS A 178 2.87 5.65 -11.97
N ALA A 179 2.90 6.56 -11.01
CA ALA A 179 3.49 7.89 -11.20
C ALA A 179 5.03 7.87 -11.13
N GLU A 180 5.62 6.99 -10.31
CA GLU A 180 7.06 6.99 -10.01
C GLU A 180 7.89 6.05 -10.90
N VAL A 181 7.29 4.96 -11.42
CA VAL A 181 8.03 3.89 -12.11
C VAL A 181 7.90 3.99 -13.63
N ALA A 182 9.03 4.08 -14.32
CA ALA A 182 9.12 4.00 -15.78
C ALA A 182 9.08 2.54 -16.24
N ARG A 183 7.90 1.91 -16.19
CA ARG A 183 7.71 0.48 -16.39
C ARG A 183 8.09 0.01 -17.79
N THR A 184 9.00 -0.94 -17.86
CA THR A 184 9.34 -1.70 -19.07
C THR A 184 9.16 -3.18 -18.80
N THR A 185 8.53 -3.91 -19.73
CA THR A 185 8.28 -5.35 -19.58
C THR A 185 8.91 -6.10 -20.75
N VAL A 186 9.67 -7.14 -20.41
CA VAL A 186 10.13 -8.15 -21.36
C VAL A 186 9.49 -9.48 -21.02
N SER A 187 9.13 -10.26 -22.03
CA SER A 187 8.44 -11.53 -21.82
C SER A 187 9.04 -12.59 -22.74
N ASP A 188 9.16 -13.82 -22.21
CA ASP A 188 9.67 -14.95 -22.98
C ASP A 188 9.04 -16.26 -22.50
N ASP A 189 9.12 -17.28 -23.35
CA ASP A 189 8.66 -18.63 -23.10
C ASP A 189 9.84 -19.52 -22.68
N VAL A 190 9.74 -20.16 -21.52
CA VAL A 190 10.76 -21.07 -21.00
C VAL A 190 10.31 -22.51 -21.21
N ASP A 191 11.11 -23.32 -21.95
CA ASP A 191 10.88 -24.74 -22.06
C ASP A 191 11.24 -25.46 -20.74
N ILE A 192 10.21 -25.98 -20.08
CA ILE A 192 10.31 -26.75 -18.85
C ILE A 192 9.98 -28.23 -19.03
N GLY A 193 10.02 -28.74 -20.28
CA GLY A 193 9.69 -30.11 -20.63
C GLY A 193 10.56 -31.15 -19.93
N ASP A 194 11.76 -30.77 -19.51
CA ASP A 194 12.69 -31.67 -18.77
C ASP A 194 12.50 -31.62 -17.25
N TRP A 195 11.59 -30.73 -16.75
CA TRP A 195 11.27 -30.73 -15.33
C TRP A 195 10.35 -31.89 -14.99
N ARG A 196 10.56 -32.50 -13.83
CA ARG A 196 9.71 -33.59 -13.36
C ARG A 196 8.28 -33.10 -13.15
N GLU A 197 7.26 -33.91 -13.43
CA GLU A 197 5.85 -33.55 -13.31
C GLU A 197 5.44 -33.08 -11.90
N ARG A 198 6.09 -33.61 -10.87
CA ARG A 198 5.82 -33.29 -9.46
C ARG A 198 6.79 -32.26 -8.87
N GLU A 199 7.52 -31.57 -9.71
CA GLU A 199 8.46 -30.57 -9.23
C GLU A 199 7.73 -29.31 -8.74
N ASP A 200 8.21 -28.76 -7.62
CA ASP A 200 7.64 -27.53 -7.05
C ASP A 200 8.04 -26.32 -7.88
N ILE A 201 7.15 -25.90 -8.77
CA ILE A 201 7.36 -24.77 -9.69
C ILE A 201 7.67 -23.48 -8.92
N THR A 202 6.97 -23.22 -7.80
CA THR A 202 7.18 -21.99 -7.03
C THR A 202 8.58 -21.96 -6.43
N ILE A 203 9.05 -23.06 -5.86
CA ILE A 203 10.43 -23.14 -5.31
C ILE A 203 11.47 -23.02 -6.42
N ARG A 204 11.21 -23.61 -7.58
CA ARG A 204 12.10 -23.44 -8.74
C ARG A 204 12.19 -21.99 -9.18
N LEU A 205 11.06 -21.29 -9.27
CA LEU A 205 11.03 -19.88 -9.61
C LEU A 205 11.77 -19.02 -8.58
N VAL A 206 11.53 -19.25 -7.29
CA VAL A 206 12.23 -18.54 -6.20
C VAL A 206 13.75 -18.72 -6.33
N ARG A 207 14.23 -19.94 -6.58
CA ARG A 207 15.66 -20.22 -6.76
C ARG A 207 16.22 -19.64 -8.06
N ALA A 208 15.44 -19.66 -9.15
CA ALA A 208 15.83 -19.05 -10.43
C ALA A 208 15.98 -17.53 -10.28
N ILE A 209 15.03 -16.85 -9.61
CA ILE A 209 15.11 -15.41 -9.30
C ILE A 209 16.35 -15.13 -8.44
N ALA A 210 16.61 -15.93 -7.40
CA ALA A 210 17.79 -15.75 -6.57
C ALA A 210 19.08 -15.89 -7.37
N THR A 211 19.14 -16.82 -8.33
CA THR A 211 20.28 -16.98 -9.24
C THR A 211 20.42 -15.79 -10.18
N ALA A 212 19.32 -15.32 -10.76
CA ALA A 212 19.30 -14.15 -11.64
C ALA A 212 19.77 -12.87 -10.89
N CYS A 213 19.31 -12.65 -9.67
CA CYS A 213 19.73 -11.51 -8.83
C CYS A 213 21.23 -11.58 -8.44
N LYS A 214 21.81 -12.77 -8.34
CA LYS A 214 23.27 -12.93 -8.14
C LYS A 214 24.07 -12.61 -9.40
N ALA A 215 23.54 -12.98 -10.57
CA ALA A 215 24.16 -12.74 -11.86
C ALA A 215 24.00 -11.26 -12.29
N GLU A 216 22.85 -10.67 -12.04
CA GLU A 216 22.52 -9.28 -12.32
C GLU A 216 21.99 -8.59 -11.05
N PRO A 217 22.89 -8.02 -10.21
CA PRO A 217 22.53 -7.40 -8.95
C PRO A 217 21.60 -6.19 -9.06
N SER A 218 21.51 -5.57 -10.24
CA SER A 218 20.62 -4.43 -10.47
C SER A 218 19.13 -4.83 -10.38
N LEU A 219 18.79 -6.10 -10.56
CA LEU A 219 17.44 -6.61 -10.34
C LEU A 219 17.04 -6.67 -8.86
N ASN A 220 18.02 -6.71 -7.95
CA ASN A 220 17.85 -6.83 -6.51
C ASN A 220 18.24 -5.52 -5.83
N ALA A 221 17.54 -4.45 -6.15
CA ALA A 221 17.86 -3.11 -5.72
C ALA A 221 16.63 -2.36 -5.22
N TRP A 222 16.86 -1.32 -4.46
CA TRP A 222 15.88 -0.29 -4.14
C TRP A 222 16.28 1.02 -4.82
N TYR A 223 15.28 1.69 -5.37
CA TYR A 223 15.42 3.00 -6.00
C TYR A 223 14.55 4.03 -5.26
N ASN A 224 15.13 5.19 -4.99
CA ASN A 224 14.44 6.34 -4.46
C ASN A 224 14.41 7.43 -5.55
N SER A 225 13.27 7.63 -6.18
CA SER A 225 13.07 8.58 -7.27
C SER A 225 13.29 10.04 -6.83
N GLN A 226 12.94 10.38 -5.59
CA GLN A 226 13.10 11.75 -5.06
C GLN A 226 14.57 12.10 -4.81
N ALA A 227 15.37 11.15 -4.34
CA ALA A 227 16.80 11.35 -4.11
C ALA A 227 17.64 11.05 -5.36
N GLY A 228 17.08 10.38 -6.38
CA GLY A 228 17.81 9.88 -7.54
C GLY A 228 18.87 8.82 -7.18
N GLU A 229 18.63 8.04 -6.12
CA GLU A 229 19.59 7.09 -5.58
C GLU A 229 19.14 5.65 -5.74
N ARG A 230 20.05 4.76 -6.15
CA ARG A 230 19.84 3.31 -6.18
C ARG A 230 20.74 2.62 -5.16
N ARG A 231 20.16 1.64 -4.44
CA ARG A 231 20.89 0.81 -3.47
C ARG A 231 20.82 -0.66 -3.89
N LEU A 232 21.94 -1.26 -4.23
CA LEU A 232 22.05 -2.70 -4.48
C LEU A 232 21.98 -3.45 -3.15
N ILE A 233 21.08 -4.41 -3.05
CA ILE A 233 20.85 -5.18 -1.82
C ILE A 233 21.51 -6.55 -1.97
N LYS A 234 22.37 -6.92 -1.03
CA LYS A 234 23.08 -8.22 -1.08
C LYS A 234 22.16 -9.39 -0.74
N ARG A 235 21.30 -9.19 0.28
CA ARG A 235 20.32 -10.20 0.67
C ARG A 235 19.16 -10.20 -0.33
N ILE A 236 18.68 -11.37 -0.69
CA ILE A 236 17.57 -11.52 -1.63
C ILE A 236 16.32 -11.89 -0.82
N ASP A 237 15.40 -10.94 -0.70
CA ASP A 237 14.13 -11.08 0.00
C ASP A 237 13.00 -11.00 -1.03
N ILE A 238 12.35 -12.14 -1.33
CA ILE A 238 11.34 -12.19 -2.40
C ILE A 238 9.96 -11.99 -1.83
N GLY A 239 9.26 -10.93 -2.29
CA GLY A 239 7.82 -10.78 -2.09
C GLY A 239 7.06 -11.83 -2.91
N ILE A 240 6.14 -12.54 -2.28
CA ILE A 240 5.30 -13.53 -2.95
C ILE A 240 3.88 -12.99 -3.02
N ALA A 241 3.39 -12.70 -4.22
CA ALA A 241 2.02 -12.25 -4.40
C ALA A 241 1.03 -13.37 -4.10
N VAL A 242 0.14 -13.14 -3.13
CA VAL A 242 -0.90 -14.07 -2.69
C VAL A 242 -2.25 -13.39 -2.80
N ASP A 243 -3.16 -13.99 -3.57
CA ASP A 243 -4.54 -13.54 -3.66
C ASP A 243 -5.34 -14.04 -2.45
N THR A 244 -6.10 -13.14 -1.82
CA THR A 244 -6.96 -13.44 -0.66
C THR A 244 -8.33 -12.80 -0.86
N GLU A 245 -9.33 -13.24 -0.09
CA GLU A 245 -10.66 -12.63 -0.10
C GLU A 245 -10.65 -11.12 0.21
N GLY A 246 -9.68 -10.66 1.03
CA GLY A 246 -9.50 -9.25 1.37
C GLY A 246 -8.75 -8.43 0.33
N GLY A 247 -8.18 -9.08 -0.70
CA GLY A 247 -7.35 -8.47 -1.73
C GLY A 247 -5.97 -9.11 -1.84
N LEU A 248 -5.11 -8.52 -2.65
CA LEU A 248 -3.74 -9.00 -2.89
C LEU A 248 -2.82 -8.58 -1.76
N ILE A 249 -2.13 -9.53 -1.16
CA ILE A 249 -1.05 -9.28 -0.19
C ILE A 249 0.26 -9.83 -0.73
N VAL A 250 1.38 -9.28 -0.27
CA VAL A 250 2.72 -9.65 -0.74
C VAL A 250 3.66 -9.90 0.45
N PRO A 251 3.49 -11.02 1.17
CA PRO A 251 4.43 -11.41 2.22
C PRO A 251 5.82 -11.70 1.67
N VAL A 252 6.85 -11.57 2.51
CA VAL A 252 8.25 -11.60 2.10
C VAL A 252 8.97 -12.85 2.59
N LEU A 253 9.41 -13.68 1.64
CA LEU A 253 10.27 -14.83 1.90
C LEU A 253 11.71 -14.35 2.01
N ARG A 254 12.25 -14.37 3.23
CA ARG A 254 13.56 -13.78 3.56
C ARG A 254 14.72 -14.65 3.17
N ASN A 255 15.81 -13.98 2.75
CA ASN A 255 17.15 -14.57 2.54
C ASN A 255 17.15 -15.83 1.65
N VAL A 256 16.39 -15.79 0.55
CA VAL A 256 16.18 -16.97 -0.31
C VAL A 256 17.47 -17.48 -0.97
N GLY A 257 18.48 -16.61 -1.10
CA GLY A 257 19.77 -16.94 -1.72
C GLY A 257 20.64 -17.90 -0.92
N GLU A 258 20.36 -18.11 0.37
CA GLU A 258 21.14 -18.94 1.31
C GLU A 258 20.35 -20.14 1.86
N ARG A 259 19.05 -20.22 1.55
CA ARG A 259 18.15 -21.26 2.05
C ARG A 259 18.03 -22.41 1.07
N ASP A 260 17.91 -23.63 1.59
CA ASP A 260 17.65 -24.81 0.78
C ASP A 260 16.16 -24.91 0.35
N ALA A 261 15.88 -25.81 -0.60
CA ALA A 261 14.54 -25.96 -1.18
C ALA A 261 13.50 -26.44 -0.15
N ARG A 262 13.89 -27.23 0.85
CA ARG A 262 13.00 -27.75 1.89
C ARG A 262 12.59 -26.64 2.86
N ASP A 263 13.56 -25.85 3.30
CA ASP A 263 13.33 -24.70 4.17
C ASP A 263 12.51 -23.59 3.47
N LEU A 264 12.80 -23.30 2.20
CA LEU A 264 11.99 -22.40 1.38
C LEU A 264 10.54 -22.89 1.27
N ARG A 265 10.32 -24.21 1.08
CA ARG A 265 8.98 -24.78 1.01
C ARG A 265 8.24 -24.62 2.33
N ALA A 266 8.89 -24.93 3.46
CA ALA A 266 8.30 -24.74 4.79
C ALA A 266 7.92 -23.27 5.04
N GLY A 267 8.77 -22.32 4.61
CA GLY A 267 8.47 -20.89 4.68
C GLY A 267 7.25 -20.51 3.86
N LEU A 268 7.14 -20.97 2.61
CA LEU A 268 5.96 -20.69 1.78
C LEU A 268 4.68 -21.30 2.32
N ASP A 269 4.73 -22.49 2.93
CA ASP A 269 3.56 -23.15 3.51
C ASP A 269 3.06 -22.38 4.73
N ARG A 270 4.00 -21.89 5.59
CA ARG A 270 3.67 -21.02 6.72
C ARG A 270 3.03 -19.72 6.21
N MET A 271 3.65 -19.03 5.25
CA MET A 271 3.10 -17.79 4.67
C MET A 271 1.68 -17.98 4.12
N ARG A 272 1.38 -19.11 3.48
CA ARG A 272 0.04 -19.43 2.99
C ARG A 272 -0.96 -19.62 4.14
N ALA A 273 -0.55 -20.36 5.18
CA ALA A 273 -1.38 -20.56 6.36
C ALA A 273 -1.68 -19.24 7.08
N ASP A 274 -0.66 -18.40 7.30
CA ASP A 274 -0.79 -17.09 7.94
C ASP A 274 -1.62 -16.12 7.09
N SER A 275 -1.50 -16.18 5.75
CA SER A 275 -2.34 -15.41 4.82
C SER A 275 -3.82 -15.79 4.93
N ALA A 276 -4.12 -17.09 4.97
CA ALA A 276 -5.47 -17.59 5.11
C ALA A 276 -6.08 -17.25 6.47
N ALA A 277 -5.25 -17.29 7.53
CA ALA A 277 -5.64 -16.91 8.90
C ALA A 277 -5.69 -15.39 9.14
N ARG A 278 -5.25 -14.56 8.16
CA ARG A 278 -5.09 -13.09 8.30
C ARG A 278 -4.20 -12.69 9.50
N SER A 279 -3.19 -13.51 9.77
CA SER A 279 -2.29 -13.37 10.93
C SER A 279 -0.84 -13.05 10.56
N ILE A 280 -0.60 -12.58 9.33
CA ILE A 280 0.76 -12.20 8.89
C ILE A 280 1.23 -10.99 9.67
N PRO A 281 2.38 -11.08 10.35
CA PRO A 281 2.97 -9.94 11.03
C PRO A 281 3.29 -8.79 10.03
N PRO A 282 3.05 -7.52 10.39
CA PRO A 282 3.30 -6.38 9.51
C PRO A 282 4.73 -6.29 8.98
N GLU A 283 5.72 -6.74 9.76
CA GLU A 283 7.13 -6.80 9.35
C GLU A 283 7.38 -7.82 8.22
N GLU A 284 6.55 -8.86 8.09
CA GLU A 284 6.65 -9.83 6.99
C GLU A 284 6.01 -9.31 5.68
N LEU A 285 5.31 -8.20 5.72
CA LEU A 285 4.73 -7.53 4.54
C LEU A 285 5.62 -6.44 3.95
N ARG A 286 6.83 -6.22 4.48
CA ARG A 286 7.71 -5.11 4.10
C ARG A 286 9.11 -5.58 3.74
N GLY A 287 9.82 -4.75 2.98
CA GLY A 287 11.24 -4.91 2.72
C GLY A 287 11.58 -6.02 1.72
N ALA A 288 10.64 -6.38 0.84
CA ALA A 288 10.97 -7.18 -0.33
C ALA A 288 11.97 -6.43 -1.22
N THR A 289 12.89 -7.16 -1.84
CA THR A 289 13.88 -6.59 -2.76
C THR A 289 13.53 -6.85 -4.22
N ILE A 290 12.75 -7.89 -4.48
CA ILE A 290 12.12 -8.23 -5.76
C ILE A 290 10.83 -8.99 -5.46
N THR A 291 9.87 -9.00 -6.37
CA THR A 291 8.59 -9.70 -6.17
C THR A 291 8.40 -10.81 -7.20
N LEU A 292 7.76 -11.91 -6.81
CA LEU A 292 7.26 -12.98 -7.68
C LEU A 292 5.72 -12.97 -7.64
N SER A 293 5.10 -12.82 -8.81
CA SER A 293 3.66 -12.97 -9.02
C SER A 293 3.39 -14.19 -9.88
N ASN A 294 2.87 -15.26 -9.29
CA ASN A 294 2.44 -16.45 -10.02
C ASN A 294 0.94 -16.37 -10.31
N PHE A 295 0.59 -15.80 -11.47
CA PHE A 295 -0.80 -15.61 -11.91
C PHE A 295 -1.29 -16.75 -12.82
N GLY A 296 -0.47 -17.76 -13.09
CA GLY A 296 -0.82 -18.86 -13.98
C GLY A 296 -2.06 -19.65 -13.57
N MET A 297 -2.39 -19.68 -12.28
CA MET A 297 -3.64 -20.27 -11.77
C MET A 297 -4.88 -19.45 -12.12
N ILE A 298 -4.75 -18.13 -12.22
CA ILE A 298 -5.85 -17.21 -12.54
C ILE A 298 -6.09 -17.22 -14.06
N GLY A 299 -5.01 -17.10 -14.85
CA GLY A 299 -5.08 -17.13 -16.30
C GLY A 299 -3.99 -16.29 -16.96
N GLY A 300 -3.92 -16.39 -18.30
CA GLY A 300 -2.99 -15.60 -19.09
C GLY A 300 -1.59 -16.23 -19.22
N ARG A 301 -0.88 -15.79 -20.25
CA ARG A 301 0.50 -16.20 -20.52
C ARG A 301 1.50 -15.17 -20.02
N PHE A 302 1.27 -13.92 -20.36
CA PHE A 302 2.14 -12.81 -20.03
C PHE A 302 1.34 -11.71 -19.31
N ALA A 303 2.01 -10.91 -18.50
CA ALA A 303 1.39 -9.78 -17.81
C ALA A 303 2.35 -8.59 -17.74
N ASN A 304 1.79 -7.39 -17.85
CA ASN A 304 2.47 -6.17 -17.47
C ASN A 304 2.23 -5.94 -15.98
N LEU A 305 3.24 -6.24 -15.17
CA LEU A 305 3.14 -6.20 -13.72
C LEU A 305 3.40 -4.80 -13.17
N VAL A 306 2.90 -4.53 -11.97
CA VAL A 306 3.16 -3.27 -11.28
C VAL A 306 4.36 -3.44 -10.38
N VAL A 307 5.44 -2.71 -10.66
CA VAL A 307 6.58 -2.59 -9.74
C VAL A 307 6.20 -1.60 -8.66
N VAL A 308 6.30 -2.03 -7.40
CA VAL A 308 5.97 -1.18 -6.24
C VAL A 308 7.24 -0.63 -5.62
N PRO A 309 7.46 0.69 -5.62
CA PRO A 309 8.62 1.28 -4.97
C PRO A 309 8.76 0.84 -3.49
N PRO A 310 9.98 0.72 -2.97
CA PRO A 310 11.26 1.05 -3.59
C PRO A 310 11.87 -0.05 -4.49
N GLN A 311 11.17 -1.18 -4.71
CA GLN A 311 11.66 -2.26 -5.58
C GLN A 311 11.79 -1.77 -7.02
N VAL A 312 12.75 -2.36 -7.75
CA VAL A 312 13.00 -2.01 -9.16
C VAL A 312 12.49 -3.08 -10.14
N ALA A 313 12.09 -4.26 -9.66
CA ALA A 313 11.68 -5.36 -10.53
C ALA A 313 10.66 -6.30 -9.90
N ILE A 314 9.85 -6.91 -10.76
CA ILE A 314 8.89 -7.96 -10.45
C ILE A 314 8.89 -9.01 -11.56
N VAL A 315 8.87 -10.29 -11.17
CA VAL A 315 8.78 -11.42 -12.09
C VAL A 315 7.38 -12.00 -12.05
N GLY A 316 6.78 -12.20 -13.22
CA GLY A 316 5.50 -12.87 -13.39
C GLY A 316 5.64 -14.25 -14.02
N ALA A 317 4.94 -15.23 -13.47
CA ALA A 317 4.83 -16.55 -14.04
C ALA A 317 3.39 -16.78 -14.52
N GLY A 318 3.24 -17.07 -15.81
CA GLY A 318 1.96 -17.34 -16.45
C GLY A 318 1.55 -18.79 -16.38
N ARG A 319 0.47 -19.14 -17.10
CA ARG A 319 -0.06 -20.51 -17.17
C ARG A 319 0.91 -21.42 -17.94
N ILE A 320 1.26 -22.53 -17.34
CA ILE A 320 2.03 -23.58 -18.01
C ILE A 320 1.10 -24.27 -19.02
N GLU A 321 1.60 -24.41 -20.25
CA GLU A 321 0.87 -25.01 -21.37
C GLU A 321 1.76 -25.97 -22.14
N GLU A 322 1.15 -26.98 -22.77
CA GLU A 322 1.84 -27.80 -23.77
C GLU A 322 1.84 -27.09 -25.11
N ARG A 323 3.02 -26.96 -25.72
CA ARG A 323 3.18 -26.30 -27.02
C ARG A 323 4.16 -27.06 -27.90
N VAL A 324 3.93 -26.97 -29.20
CA VAL A 324 4.89 -27.47 -30.18
C VAL A 324 6.06 -26.49 -30.29
N MET A 325 7.24 -26.97 -29.96
CA MET A 325 8.48 -26.20 -30.05
C MET A 325 9.55 -26.98 -30.77
N VAL A 326 10.58 -26.30 -31.25
CA VAL A 326 11.77 -26.97 -31.79
C VAL A 326 12.65 -27.38 -30.60
N HIS A 327 12.79 -28.71 -30.41
CA HIS A 327 13.67 -29.28 -29.41
C HIS A 327 14.67 -30.21 -30.12
N GLN A 328 15.96 -29.98 -29.93
CA GLN A 328 17.04 -30.75 -30.58
C GLN A 328 16.87 -30.88 -32.12
N GLY A 329 16.45 -29.79 -32.77
CA GLY A 329 16.25 -29.73 -34.22
C GLY A 329 14.97 -30.40 -34.75
N ARG A 330 14.05 -30.84 -33.88
CA ARG A 330 12.79 -31.50 -34.25
C ARG A 330 11.59 -30.81 -33.57
N ALA A 331 10.44 -30.85 -34.22
CA ALA A 331 9.19 -30.42 -33.60
C ALA A 331 8.80 -31.42 -32.50
N ALA A 332 8.58 -30.92 -31.30
CA ALA A 332 8.19 -31.73 -30.14
C ALA A 332 7.14 -30.97 -29.31
N VAL A 333 6.23 -31.71 -28.66
CA VAL A 333 5.34 -31.12 -27.65
C VAL A 333 6.17 -30.96 -26.37
N ARG A 334 6.22 -29.69 -25.88
CA ARG A 334 6.99 -29.35 -24.70
C ARG A 334 6.10 -28.56 -23.72
N ARG A 335 6.36 -28.75 -22.44
CA ARG A 335 5.74 -27.87 -21.39
C ARG A 335 6.46 -26.55 -21.37
N VAL A 336 5.69 -25.46 -21.51
CA VAL A 336 6.20 -24.09 -21.59
C VAL A 336 5.68 -23.29 -20.43
N LEU A 337 6.58 -22.59 -19.76
CA LEU A 337 6.29 -21.63 -18.71
C LEU A 337 6.53 -20.23 -19.25
N PRO A 338 5.47 -19.43 -19.48
CA PRO A 338 5.63 -18.02 -19.84
C PRO A 338 6.11 -17.20 -18.66
N LEU A 339 7.15 -16.40 -18.86
CA LEU A 339 7.67 -15.46 -17.86
C LEU A 339 7.55 -14.03 -18.36
N SER A 340 7.26 -13.11 -17.47
CA SER A 340 7.31 -11.67 -17.69
C SER A 340 8.19 -11.04 -16.62
N LEU A 341 9.18 -10.25 -17.04
CA LEU A 341 9.97 -9.41 -16.14
C LEU A 341 9.57 -7.96 -16.38
N THR A 342 8.99 -7.32 -15.39
CA THR A 342 8.74 -5.88 -15.41
C THR A 342 9.73 -5.19 -14.49
N PHE A 343 10.35 -4.12 -14.95
CA PHE A 343 11.35 -3.37 -14.21
C PHE A 343 11.24 -1.88 -14.46
N ASP A 344 11.83 -1.11 -13.58
CA ASP A 344 11.97 0.34 -13.70
C ASP A 344 13.16 0.64 -14.63
N HIS A 345 12.87 1.30 -15.77
CA HIS A 345 13.85 1.60 -16.81
C HIS A 345 14.80 2.71 -16.34
#